data_a10c51b6dd6b2f246f256b8129eb684d
#
_entry.id   a10c51b6dd6b2f246f256b8129eb684d
#
_cell.length_a   1.000
_cell.length_b   1.000
_cell.length_c   1.000
_cell.angle_alpha   90.00
_cell.angle_beta   90.00
_cell.angle_gamma   90.00
#
_symmetry.space_group_name_H-M   'P 1'
#
loop_
_entity.id
_entity.type
_entity.pdbx_description
1 polymer ?
#
loop_
_entity_poly.entity_id
_entity_poly.type
_entity_poly.pdbx_seq_one_letter_code
_entity_poly.pdbx_strand_id
1 'polypeptide(L)'
;GEVNFNAPWAVHATQDGGTYWFIKDGKMTTNYVFNSVLGQDPQTVIPTLFTEVKEVTNDGGGVWTNGKVYEYESDFGVFGKLDGLEYTSLKTMLTSIGETKYPNFVFAYLMRQAEIFATIDGVLAWDYRLAGRLIGFIPTNEALKEALDNDRIPGVKGTIDLSLPSPTLQGEVTNKRLLGEYLLNYFFTPTNAPVASGCPYLGSPDWLSGEYRNSNNIPVKYTDNGASITLQLQNQTTGRYGNACKVVSYENFPFAFMDGAFHLIDAVFN
;
A
#
# COMPACT_ATOMS: atom_id res chain seq x y z
N GLY A 1 -0.50 8.89 21.91
CA GLY A 1 -0.63 7.84 22.92
C GLY A 1 0.72 7.16 23.13
N GLU A 2 0.84 6.34 24.16
CA GLU A 2 2.08 5.59 24.42
C GLU A 2 2.27 4.52 23.35
N VAL A 3 3.51 4.36 22.84
CA VAL A 3 3.85 3.33 21.88
C VAL A 3 4.01 2.00 22.61
N ASN A 4 3.28 0.97 22.20
CA ASN A 4 3.40 -0.38 22.73
C ASN A 4 4.26 -1.24 21.81
N PHE A 5 5.56 -1.36 22.10
CA PHE A 5 6.47 -2.19 21.32
C PHE A 5 6.20 -3.70 21.43
N ASN A 6 5.45 -4.15 22.43
CA ASN A 6 5.05 -5.55 22.58
C ASN A 6 3.72 -5.89 21.86
N ALA A 7 3.18 -4.95 21.10
CA ALA A 7 2.00 -5.22 20.30
C ALA A 7 2.30 -6.32 19.25
N PRO A 8 1.36 -7.24 18.98
CA PRO A 8 1.52 -8.23 17.91
C PRO A 8 1.67 -7.55 16.54
N TRP A 9 0.92 -6.45 16.32
CA TRP A 9 1.08 -5.53 15.18
C TRP A 9 0.71 -4.12 15.60
N ALA A 10 1.50 -3.13 15.17
CA ALA A 10 1.15 -1.73 15.28
C ALA A 10 1.85 -0.89 14.20
N VAL A 11 1.21 0.21 13.82
CA VAL A 11 1.78 1.23 12.95
C VAL A 11 1.63 2.58 13.63
N HIS A 12 2.74 3.26 13.84
CA HIS A 12 2.77 4.59 14.46
C HIS A 12 3.38 5.61 13.51
N ALA A 13 2.67 6.69 13.25
CA ALA A 13 3.24 7.85 12.57
C ALA A 13 4.07 8.68 13.56
N THR A 14 5.24 9.12 13.14
CA THR A 14 6.07 10.06 13.89
C THR A 14 5.55 11.50 13.74
N GLN A 15 6.07 12.42 14.55
CA GLN A 15 5.63 13.82 14.53
C GLN A 15 5.97 14.56 13.22
N ASP A 16 6.96 14.09 12.46
CA ASP A 16 7.30 14.63 11.15
C ASP A 16 6.25 14.32 10.07
N GLY A 17 5.31 13.39 10.37
CA GLY A 17 4.21 13.01 9.50
C GLY A 17 4.61 12.16 8.28
N GLY A 18 5.90 11.88 8.09
CA GLY A 18 6.42 11.12 6.94
C GLY A 18 7.05 9.79 7.31
N THR A 19 7.45 9.63 8.57
CA THR A 19 8.03 8.40 9.08
C THR A 19 6.97 7.57 9.80
N TYR A 20 6.95 6.28 9.54
CA TYR A 20 6.08 5.30 10.20
C TYR A 20 6.93 4.22 10.84
N TRP A 21 6.62 3.87 12.07
CA TRP A 21 7.18 2.70 12.75
C TRP A 21 6.22 1.53 12.58
N PHE A 22 6.74 0.44 12.06
CA PHE A 22 6.06 -0.85 12.02
C PHE A 22 6.57 -1.70 13.16
N ILE A 23 5.68 -2.09 14.06
CA ILE A 23 6.00 -2.82 15.29
C ILE A 23 5.38 -4.21 15.22
N LYS A 24 6.17 -5.20 15.58
CA LYS A 24 5.73 -6.59 15.69
C LYS A 24 6.50 -7.31 16.79
N ASP A 25 5.79 -7.77 17.84
CA ASP A 25 6.31 -8.67 18.88
C ASP A 25 7.67 -8.21 19.47
N GLY A 26 7.78 -6.98 19.91
CA GLY A 26 9.00 -6.41 20.49
C GLY A 26 10.06 -5.96 19.50
N LYS A 27 9.76 -6.02 18.21
CA LYS A 27 10.66 -5.58 17.12
C LYS A 27 10.03 -4.43 16.34
N MET A 28 10.87 -3.61 15.73
CA MET A 28 10.41 -2.52 14.87
C MET A 28 11.23 -2.40 13.60
N THR A 29 10.63 -1.80 12.60
CA THR A 29 11.28 -1.25 11.41
C THR A 29 10.59 0.07 11.02
N THR A 30 11.10 0.76 10.00
CA THR A 30 10.48 1.99 9.49
C THR A 30 9.94 1.78 8.08
N ASN A 31 8.99 2.63 7.67
CA ASN A 31 8.49 2.61 6.29
C ASN A 31 9.60 2.84 5.26
N TYR A 32 10.64 3.62 5.56
CA TYR A 32 11.76 3.81 4.63
C TYR A 32 12.50 2.50 4.36
N VAL A 33 12.85 1.78 5.43
CA VAL A 33 13.49 0.47 5.32
C VAL A 33 12.54 -0.53 4.66
N PHE A 34 11.28 -0.55 5.06
CA PHE A 34 10.27 -1.44 4.50
C PHE A 34 10.03 -1.17 3.00
N ASN A 35 9.93 0.11 2.59
CA ASN A 35 9.74 0.48 1.20
C ASN A 35 10.97 0.19 0.32
N SER A 36 12.17 0.13 0.91
CA SER A 36 13.42 -0.14 0.16
C SER A 36 13.46 -1.54 -0.44
N VAL A 37 12.68 -2.48 0.10
CA VAL A 37 12.59 -3.85 -0.42
C VAL A 37 11.52 -4.01 -1.50
N LEU A 38 10.80 -2.94 -1.84
CA LEU A 38 9.89 -2.95 -2.96
C LEU A 38 10.68 -3.28 -4.24
N GLY A 39 10.40 -4.43 -4.86
CA GLY A 39 11.18 -4.96 -5.99
C GLY A 39 12.25 -5.98 -5.63
N GLN A 40 12.35 -6.39 -4.37
CA GLN A 40 13.11 -7.54 -3.92
C GLN A 40 12.15 -8.65 -3.44
N ASP A 41 12.68 -9.86 -3.20
CA ASP A 41 11.87 -10.92 -2.58
C ASP A 41 11.59 -10.59 -1.11
N PRO A 42 10.34 -10.25 -0.75
CA PRO A 42 10.01 -9.82 0.59
C PRO A 42 10.17 -10.92 1.63
N GLN A 43 10.03 -12.19 1.25
CA GLN A 43 10.12 -13.33 2.18
C GLN A 43 11.53 -13.51 2.73
N THR A 44 12.55 -13.19 1.94
CA THR A 44 13.94 -13.34 2.34
C THR A 44 14.52 -12.10 3.00
N VAL A 45 14.11 -10.91 2.56
CA VAL A 45 14.73 -9.64 2.98
C VAL A 45 14.04 -9.04 4.20
N ILE A 46 12.72 -8.98 4.23
CA ILE A 46 11.99 -8.29 5.30
C ILE A 46 12.25 -8.84 6.71
N PRO A 47 12.39 -10.17 6.95
CA PRO A 47 12.71 -10.66 8.29
C PRO A 47 13.97 -10.05 8.91
N THR A 48 14.93 -9.63 8.08
CA THR A 48 16.19 -9.03 8.53
C THR A 48 16.07 -7.54 8.83
N LEU A 49 14.94 -6.91 8.50
CA LEU A 49 14.73 -5.47 8.64
C LEU A 49 14.11 -5.07 9.98
N PHE A 50 13.61 -6.04 10.75
CA PHE A 50 13.07 -5.80 12.08
C PHE A 50 14.17 -5.95 13.13
N THR A 51 14.32 -4.95 13.98
CA THR A 51 15.27 -4.95 15.10
C THR A 51 14.56 -4.97 16.43
N GLU A 52 15.18 -5.60 17.43
CA GLU A 52 14.65 -5.60 18.79
C GLU A 52 14.69 -4.20 19.39
N VAL A 53 13.68 -3.89 20.19
CA VAL A 53 13.56 -2.64 20.91
C VAL A 53 13.57 -2.92 22.40
N LYS A 54 14.46 -2.25 23.13
CA LYS A 54 14.60 -2.39 24.59
C LYS A 54 14.26 -1.07 25.28
N GLU A 55 13.46 -1.15 26.31
CA GLU A 55 13.23 0.00 27.18
C GLU A 55 14.47 0.27 28.05
N VAL A 56 14.95 1.51 28.00
CA VAL A 56 16.12 1.94 28.78
C VAL A 56 15.64 2.55 30.09
N THR A 57 16.16 2.00 31.20
CA THR A 57 15.94 2.58 32.52
C THR A 57 16.95 3.71 32.78
N ASN A 58 16.61 4.62 33.74
CA ASN A 58 17.58 5.62 34.18
C ASN A 58 18.73 4.98 34.97
N ASP A 59 19.82 5.73 35.23
CA ASP A 59 21.05 5.24 35.90
C ASP A 59 20.82 4.60 37.28
N GLY A 60 19.66 4.83 37.90
CA GLY A 60 19.26 4.18 39.15
C GLY A 60 18.36 2.96 38.98
N GLY A 61 18.17 2.46 37.75
CA GLY A 61 17.26 1.36 37.44
C GLY A 61 15.78 1.71 37.53
N GLY A 62 15.44 2.99 37.68
CA GLY A 62 14.08 3.49 37.72
C GLY A 62 13.53 3.86 36.34
N VAL A 63 12.21 4.05 36.27
CA VAL A 63 11.53 4.57 35.07
C VAL A 63 11.68 6.08 34.96
N TRP A 64 11.68 6.60 33.74
CA TRP A 64 11.66 8.03 33.51
C TRP A 64 10.29 8.60 33.90
N THR A 65 10.27 9.77 34.58
CA THR A 65 9.04 10.36 35.10
C THR A 65 8.20 11.10 34.06
N ASN A 66 8.79 11.43 32.94
CA ASN A 66 8.20 12.27 31.90
C ASN A 66 8.09 11.55 30.52
N GLY A 67 8.35 10.23 30.49
CA GLY A 67 8.27 9.44 29.27
C GLY A 67 9.06 8.15 29.38
N LYS A 68 9.21 7.47 28.26
CA LYS A 68 10.03 6.26 28.09
C LYS A 68 11.11 6.50 27.08
N VAL A 69 12.27 5.88 27.28
CA VAL A 69 13.39 5.86 26.36
C VAL A 69 13.58 4.44 25.87
N TYR A 70 13.78 4.29 24.58
CA TYR A 70 14.00 3.00 23.94
C TYR A 70 15.30 3.02 23.15
N GLU A 71 16.04 1.92 23.19
CA GLU A 71 17.20 1.69 22.33
C GLU A 71 16.92 0.57 21.34
N TYR A 72 17.56 0.63 20.20
CA TYR A 72 17.53 -0.40 19.16
C TYR A 72 18.89 -0.48 18.46
N GLU A 73 19.29 -1.69 18.08
CA GLU A 73 20.55 -1.96 17.42
C GLU A 73 20.35 -2.03 15.89
N SER A 74 20.04 -0.91 15.25
CA SER A 74 20.00 -0.84 13.79
C SER A 74 20.19 0.58 13.32
N ASP A 75 20.95 0.71 12.26
CA ASP A 75 20.88 1.89 11.42
C ASP A 75 19.62 1.76 10.55
N PHE A 76 18.51 2.36 10.99
CA PHE A 76 17.27 2.40 10.20
C PHE A 76 17.40 3.21 8.90
N GLY A 77 18.64 3.31 8.36
CA GLY A 77 18.93 4.18 7.24
C GLY A 77 18.62 5.60 7.64
N VAL A 78 19.60 6.36 8.08
CA VAL A 78 19.42 7.73 8.52
C VAL A 78 18.47 8.45 7.57
N PHE A 79 17.28 8.72 8.09
CA PHE A 79 16.36 9.73 7.58
C PHE A 79 16.56 10.12 6.10
N GLY A 80 15.96 9.35 5.18
CA GLY A 80 15.60 9.90 3.89
C GLY A 80 16.34 9.46 2.66
N LYS A 81 17.36 8.60 2.70
CA LYS A 81 17.96 8.10 1.45
C LYS A 81 18.52 6.70 1.62
N LEU A 82 17.70 5.71 1.33
CA LEU A 82 18.24 4.45 0.83
C LEU A 82 18.49 4.65 -0.66
N ASP A 83 19.72 4.46 -1.10
CA ASP A 83 20.11 4.60 -2.49
C ASP A 83 19.13 3.87 -3.42
N GLY A 84 18.40 4.63 -4.21
CA GLY A 84 17.54 4.14 -5.29
C GLY A 84 16.02 4.25 -5.09
N LEU A 85 15.48 4.56 -3.89
CA LEU A 85 14.05 4.79 -3.68
C LEU A 85 13.78 6.13 -2.98
N GLU A 86 13.92 7.21 -3.72
CA GLU A 86 13.61 8.58 -3.25
C GLU A 86 12.10 8.87 -3.20
N TYR A 87 11.25 7.84 -2.98
CA TYR A 87 9.82 8.06 -2.97
C TYR A 87 9.32 8.38 -1.57
N THR A 88 9.21 9.67 -1.28
CA THR A 88 8.50 10.17 -0.10
C THR A 88 6.98 10.19 -0.33
N SER A 89 6.53 10.07 -1.58
CA SER A 89 5.15 10.17 -2.02
C SER A 89 4.70 8.91 -2.77
N LEU A 90 3.56 8.36 -2.37
CA LEU A 90 2.87 7.26 -3.06
C LEU A 90 2.59 7.63 -4.53
N LYS A 91 2.14 8.86 -4.77
CA LYS A 91 1.81 9.35 -6.10
C LYS A 91 3.05 9.43 -6.99
N THR A 92 4.16 9.94 -6.46
CA THR A 92 5.43 9.99 -7.19
C THR A 92 5.91 8.57 -7.50
N MET A 93 5.82 7.64 -6.56
CA MET A 93 6.19 6.25 -6.78
C MET A 93 5.36 5.63 -7.90
N LEU A 94 4.03 5.73 -7.87
CA LEU A 94 3.14 5.18 -8.89
C LEU A 94 3.40 5.76 -10.29
N THR A 95 3.81 7.02 -10.40
CA THR A 95 4.13 7.62 -11.70
C THR A 95 5.50 7.21 -12.25
N SER A 96 6.43 6.79 -11.38
CA SER A 96 7.83 6.56 -11.73
C SER A 96 8.17 5.08 -11.94
N ILE A 97 7.35 4.13 -11.46
CA ILE A 97 7.58 2.70 -11.65
C ILE A 97 7.56 2.34 -13.13
N GLY A 98 8.68 1.76 -13.62
CA GLY A 98 8.87 1.37 -15.02
C GLY A 98 9.34 -0.08 -15.23
N GLU A 99 9.52 -0.86 -14.16
CA GLU A 99 10.11 -2.20 -14.24
C GLU A 99 9.27 -3.26 -13.52
N THR A 100 9.25 -4.48 -14.05
CA THR A 100 8.50 -5.64 -13.52
C THR A 100 9.01 -6.14 -12.17
N LYS A 101 10.23 -5.78 -11.78
CA LYS A 101 10.73 -6.09 -10.42
C LYS A 101 9.85 -5.47 -9.31
N TYR A 102 9.14 -4.38 -9.62
CA TYR A 102 8.17 -3.80 -8.70
C TYR A 102 6.83 -4.53 -8.79
N PRO A 103 6.29 -5.05 -7.68
CA PRO A 103 5.11 -5.92 -7.70
C PRO A 103 3.81 -5.22 -8.13
N ASN A 104 3.81 -3.92 -8.24
CA ASN A 104 2.71 -3.07 -8.69
C ASN A 104 2.99 -2.36 -10.03
N PHE A 105 3.96 -2.84 -10.81
CA PHE A 105 4.33 -2.26 -12.10
C PHE A 105 3.16 -2.26 -13.09
N VAL A 106 2.47 -3.40 -13.24
CA VAL A 106 1.36 -3.52 -14.21
C VAL A 106 0.24 -2.54 -13.86
N PHE A 107 -0.07 -2.38 -12.57
CA PHE A 107 -1.06 -1.43 -12.12
C PHE A 107 -0.68 0.00 -12.49
N ALA A 108 0.55 0.42 -12.17
CA ALA A 108 1.07 1.73 -12.51
C ALA A 108 1.12 1.96 -14.04
N TYR A 109 1.48 0.93 -14.81
CA TYR A 109 1.43 0.96 -16.27
C TYR A 109 0.01 1.21 -16.78
N LEU A 110 -0.99 0.47 -16.30
CA LEU A 110 -2.38 0.63 -16.71
C LEU A 110 -2.95 2.00 -16.28
N MET A 111 -2.56 2.53 -15.13
CA MET A 111 -2.93 3.90 -14.72
C MET A 111 -2.45 4.96 -15.73
N ARG A 112 -1.21 4.82 -16.24
CA ARG A 112 -0.68 5.68 -17.31
C ARG A 112 -1.49 5.54 -18.60
N GLN A 113 -1.82 4.31 -19.00
CA GLN A 113 -2.63 4.05 -20.19
C GLN A 113 -4.05 4.62 -20.08
N ALA A 114 -4.62 4.62 -18.88
CA ALA A 114 -5.94 5.19 -18.58
C ALA A 114 -5.93 6.71 -18.42
N GLU A 115 -4.74 7.34 -18.41
CA GLU A 115 -4.57 8.79 -18.16
C GLU A 115 -5.18 9.26 -16.82
N ILE A 116 -5.14 8.38 -15.76
CA ILE A 116 -5.55 8.75 -14.40
C ILE A 116 -4.69 9.89 -13.86
N PHE A 117 -3.46 10.00 -14.34
CA PHE A 117 -2.58 11.12 -14.15
C PHE A 117 -1.93 11.52 -15.48
N ALA A 118 -1.71 12.80 -15.65
CA ALA A 118 -1.05 13.38 -16.82
C ALA A 118 -0.16 14.55 -16.42
N THR A 119 0.86 14.82 -17.21
CA THR A 119 1.65 16.05 -17.05
C THR A 119 1.03 17.13 -17.91
N ILE A 120 0.49 18.18 -17.28
CA ILE A 120 -0.12 19.34 -17.93
C ILE A 120 0.77 20.55 -17.59
N ASP A 121 1.30 21.20 -18.60
CA ASP A 121 2.22 22.36 -18.45
C ASP A 121 3.38 22.11 -17.46
N GLY A 122 3.94 20.89 -17.48
CA GLY A 122 5.03 20.48 -16.57
C GLY A 122 4.59 20.13 -15.15
N VAL A 123 3.29 20.20 -14.84
CA VAL A 123 2.73 19.83 -13.53
C VAL A 123 2.02 18.49 -13.63
N LEU A 124 2.32 17.59 -12.67
CA LEU A 124 1.65 16.32 -12.57
C LEU A 124 0.23 16.51 -12.00
N ALA A 125 -0.76 16.31 -12.85
CA ALA A 125 -2.19 16.37 -12.49
C ALA A 125 -2.74 14.95 -12.32
N TRP A 126 -3.49 14.74 -11.25
CA TRP A 126 -4.18 13.49 -10.94
C TRP A 126 -5.69 13.64 -11.08
N ASP A 127 -6.38 12.53 -11.32
CA ASP A 127 -7.84 12.51 -11.22
C ASP A 127 -8.28 13.11 -9.87
N TYR A 128 -9.24 14.02 -9.90
CA TYR A 128 -9.69 14.74 -8.70
C TYR A 128 -10.22 13.82 -7.60
N ARG A 129 -10.69 12.62 -7.95
CA ARG A 129 -11.14 11.59 -6.99
C ARG A 129 -10.01 11.01 -6.15
N LEU A 130 -8.75 11.22 -6.56
CA LEU A 130 -7.54 10.83 -5.84
C LEU A 130 -6.86 12.04 -5.18
N ALA A 131 -7.58 13.12 -4.95
CA ALA A 131 -7.04 14.28 -4.24
C ALA A 131 -6.75 13.97 -2.77
N GLY A 132 -5.66 14.56 -2.25
CA GLY A 132 -5.24 14.39 -0.85
C GLY A 132 -4.54 13.05 -0.59
N ARG A 133 -4.60 12.61 0.67
CA ARG A 133 -4.07 11.33 1.12
C ARG A 133 -4.94 10.18 0.63
N LEU A 134 -4.34 9.05 0.28
CA LEU A 134 -5.07 7.87 -0.20
C LEU A 134 -4.48 6.57 0.32
N ILE A 135 -5.36 5.56 0.39
CA ILE A 135 -4.98 4.17 0.63
C ILE A 135 -5.30 3.37 -0.63
N GLY A 136 -4.32 2.62 -1.13
CA GLY A 136 -4.48 1.70 -2.24
C GLY A 136 -4.48 0.23 -1.79
N PHE A 137 -5.34 -0.59 -2.41
CA PHE A 137 -5.24 -2.05 -2.34
C PHE A 137 -4.97 -2.54 -3.76
N ILE A 138 -3.70 -2.62 -4.11
CA ILE A 138 -3.22 -2.74 -5.49
C ILE A 138 -2.97 -4.22 -5.82
N PRO A 139 -3.60 -4.78 -6.87
CA PRO A 139 -3.32 -6.13 -7.31
C PRO A 139 -1.86 -6.31 -7.71
N THR A 140 -1.28 -7.48 -7.40
CA THR A 140 0.06 -7.83 -7.85
C THR A 140 0.16 -7.90 -9.37
N ASN A 141 1.38 -7.88 -9.90
CA ASN A 141 1.62 -8.03 -11.34
C ASN A 141 1.01 -9.32 -11.88
N GLU A 142 1.13 -10.42 -11.14
CA GLU A 142 0.61 -11.74 -11.48
C GLU A 142 -0.92 -11.75 -11.53
N ALA A 143 -1.58 -11.14 -10.55
CA ALA A 143 -3.03 -11.02 -10.50
C ALA A 143 -3.58 -10.20 -11.67
N LEU A 144 -2.90 -9.11 -12.03
CA LEU A 144 -3.28 -8.28 -13.18
C LEU A 144 -2.98 -8.96 -14.51
N LYS A 145 -1.84 -9.65 -14.62
CA LYS A 145 -1.54 -10.43 -15.82
C LYS A 145 -2.59 -11.51 -16.05
N GLU A 146 -2.93 -12.27 -15.03
CA GLU A 146 -3.96 -13.31 -15.11
C GLU A 146 -5.33 -12.72 -15.49
N ALA A 147 -5.66 -11.52 -14.99
CA ALA A 147 -6.89 -10.84 -15.36
C ALA A 147 -6.88 -10.30 -16.80
N LEU A 148 -5.73 -9.83 -17.30
CA LEU A 148 -5.54 -9.44 -18.71
C LEU A 148 -5.68 -10.64 -19.64
N ASP A 149 -4.99 -11.74 -19.32
CA ASP A 149 -5.01 -12.98 -20.14
C ASP A 149 -6.43 -13.58 -20.27
N ASN A 150 -7.33 -13.24 -19.34
CA ASN A 150 -8.72 -13.71 -19.32
C ASN A 150 -9.75 -12.62 -19.66
N ASP A 151 -9.34 -11.52 -20.29
CA ASP A 151 -10.20 -10.38 -20.67
C ASP A 151 -11.07 -9.82 -19.54
N ARG A 152 -10.58 -9.87 -18.28
CA ARG A 152 -11.32 -9.42 -17.09
C ARG A 152 -11.08 -7.96 -16.71
N ILE A 153 -10.19 -7.26 -17.41
CA ILE A 153 -9.94 -5.83 -17.17
C ILE A 153 -10.76 -5.00 -18.15
N PRO A 154 -11.77 -4.23 -17.70
CA PRO A 154 -12.61 -3.44 -18.58
C PRO A 154 -11.80 -2.40 -19.37
N GLY A 155 -12.08 -2.31 -20.68
CA GLY A 155 -11.44 -1.34 -21.56
C GLY A 155 -10.04 -1.69 -22.02
N VAL A 156 -9.59 -2.92 -21.77
CA VAL A 156 -8.29 -3.44 -22.23
C VAL A 156 -8.48 -4.81 -22.87
N LYS A 157 -7.73 -5.07 -23.94
CA LYS A 157 -7.56 -6.40 -24.53
C LYS A 157 -6.08 -6.68 -24.73
N GLY A 158 -5.64 -7.90 -24.41
CA GLY A 158 -4.26 -8.32 -24.57
C GLY A 158 -3.60 -8.78 -23.29
N THR A 159 -2.28 -8.92 -23.32
CA THR A 159 -1.48 -9.44 -22.20
C THR A 159 -0.21 -8.62 -21.98
N ILE A 160 0.50 -8.89 -20.88
CA ILE A 160 1.82 -8.33 -20.55
C ILE A 160 2.77 -9.49 -20.23
N ASP A 161 3.95 -9.48 -20.87
CA ASP A 161 5.00 -10.48 -20.62
C ASP A 161 5.87 -10.06 -19.43
N LEU A 162 5.59 -10.62 -18.25
CA LEU A 162 6.33 -10.33 -17.02
C LEU A 162 7.77 -10.87 -16.99
N SER A 163 8.19 -11.66 -17.98
CA SER A 163 9.59 -12.10 -18.09
C SER A 163 10.52 -10.97 -18.55
N LEU A 164 9.98 -9.93 -19.16
CA LEU A 164 10.71 -8.75 -19.59
C LEU A 164 10.82 -7.73 -18.43
N PRO A 165 11.94 -7.00 -18.33
CA PRO A 165 12.11 -6.01 -17.25
C PRO A 165 11.17 -4.81 -17.38
N SER A 166 10.82 -4.38 -18.59
CA SER A 166 9.94 -3.23 -18.86
C SER A 166 9.02 -3.52 -20.04
N PRO A 167 8.05 -4.44 -19.87
CA PRO A 167 7.17 -4.83 -20.97
C PRO A 167 6.12 -3.76 -21.26
N THR A 168 5.57 -3.84 -22.46
CA THR A 168 4.37 -3.10 -22.87
C THR A 168 3.20 -4.04 -23.07
N LEU A 169 1.99 -3.50 -23.07
CA LEU A 169 0.79 -4.27 -23.41
C LEU A 169 0.88 -4.82 -24.84
N GLN A 170 0.79 -6.12 -24.97
CA GLN A 170 0.61 -6.81 -26.25
C GLN A 170 -0.89 -6.87 -26.55
N GLY A 171 -1.41 -5.80 -27.12
CA GLY A 171 -2.83 -5.57 -27.33
C GLY A 171 -3.15 -4.09 -27.37
N GLU A 172 -4.36 -3.73 -26.94
CA GLU A 172 -4.82 -2.35 -27.01
C GLU A 172 -5.68 -1.94 -25.81
N VAL A 173 -5.66 -0.65 -25.47
CA VAL A 173 -6.64 -0.03 -24.58
C VAL A 173 -7.83 0.41 -25.44
N THR A 174 -8.90 -0.36 -25.40
CA THR A 174 -10.11 -0.12 -26.20
C THR A 174 -10.98 1.01 -25.63
N ASN A 175 -10.89 1.27 -24.32
CA ASN A 175 -11.64 2.33 -23.66
C ASN A 175 -10.93 2.83 -22.39
N LYS A 176 -10.20 3.94 -22.50
CA LYS A 176 -9.46 4.56 -21.39
C LYS A 176 -10.35 4.93 -20.19
N ARG A 177 -11.57 5.40 -20.45
CA ARG A 177 -12.50 5.79 -19.38
C ARG A 177 -12.94 4.58 -18.56
N LEU A 178 -13.31 3.48 -19.21
CA LEU A 178 -13.68 2.24 -18.50
C LEU A 178 -12.49 1.67 -17.69
N LEU A 179 -11.30 1.70 -18.27
CA LEU A 179 -10.08 1.31 -17.57
C LEU A 179 -9.83 2.21 -16.35
N GLY A 180 -9.96 3.52 -16.52
CA GLY A 180 -9.81 4.48 -15.42
C GLY A 180 -10.80 4.24 -14.28
N GLU A 181 -12.09 4.10 -14.58
CA GLU A 181 -13.14 3.79 -13.60
C GLU A 181 -12.84 2.46 -12.86
N TYR A 182 -12.35 1.46 -13.58
CA TYR A 182 -11.96 0.18 -12.98
C TYR A 182 -10.80 0.33 -12.00
N LEU A 183 -9.73 1.03 -12.40
CA LEU A 183 -8.54 1.20 -11.56
C LEU A 183 -8.79 2.06 -10.32
N LEU A 184 -9.69 3.04 -10.41
CA LEU A 184 -10.09 3.87 -9.26
C LEU A 184 -10.81 3.08 -8.16
N ASN A 185 -11.34 1.88 -8.45
CA ASN A 185 -11.94 1.03 -7.43
C ASN A 185 -10.95 0.56 -6.36
N TYR A 186 -9.67 0.61 -6.63
CA TYR A 186 -8.62 0.14 -5.73
C TYR A 186 -8.14 1.21 -4.73
N PHE A 187 -8.70 2.42 -4.78
CA PHE A 187 -8.30 3.52 -3.90
C PHE A 187 -9.42 3.96 -2.96
N PHE A 188 -8.99 4.41 -1.78
CA PHE A 188 -9.82 5.00 -0.74
C PHE A 188 -9.27 6.38 -0.39
N THR A 189 -10.15 7.33 -0.11
CA THR A 189 -9.84 8.71 0.25
C THR A 189 -10.49 9.10 1.57
N PRO A 190 -10.09 10.21 2.22
CA PRO A 190 -10.64 10.62 3.51
C PRO A 190 -12.16 10.84 3.54
N THR A 191 -12.77 11.06 2.37
CA THR A 191 -14.21 11.28 2.28
C THR A 191 -15.03 10.05 2.65
N ASN A 192 -14.49 8.85 2.39
CA ASN A 192 -15.27 7.62 2.40
C ASN A 192 -14.66 6.50 3.26
N ALA A 193 -13.45 6.70 3.79
CA ALA A 193 -12.73 5.70 4.58
C ALA A 193 -11.81 6.38 5.58
N PRO A 194 -11.33 5.69 6.63
CA PRO A 194 -10.50 6.28 7.69
C PRO A 194 -9.03 6.53 7.25
N VAL A 195 -8.82 7.02 6.03
CA VAL A 195 -7.50 7.27 5.44
C VAL A 195 -6.73 8.34 6.23
N ALA A 196 -7.43 9.32 6.79
CA ALA A 196 -6.81 10.38 7.57
C ALA A 196 -6.23 9.89 8.91
N SER A 197 -6.80 8.83 9.49
CA SER A 197 -6.39 8.26 10.77
C SER A 197 -5.16 7.36 10.65
N GLY A 198 -4.83 6.88 9.45
CA GLY A 198 -3.68 6.02 9.24
C GLY A 198 -3.85 4.97 8.15
N CYS A 199 -2.92 4.02 8.13
CA CYS A 199 -2.89 2.91 7.20
C CYS A 199 -3.57 1.68 7.80
N PRO A 200 -4.30 0.88 7.02
CA PRO A 200 -4.81 -0.41 7.50
C PRO A 200 -3.67 -1.40 7.75
N TYR A 201 -3.75 -2.14 8.85
CA TYR A 201 -2.89 -3.26 9.22
C TYR A 201 -3.67 -4.20 10.13
N LEU A 202 -3.19 -5.41 10.41
CA LEU A 202 -3.89 -6.35 11.28
C LEU A 202 -4.15 -5.75 12.67
N GLY A 203 -5.41 -5.78 13.11
CA GLY A 203 -5.82 -5.20 14.40
C GLY A 203 -5.77 -3.68 14.46
N SER A 204 -5.74 -2.98 13.31
CA SER A 204 -5.77 -1.52 13.28
C SER A 204 -7.02 -0.99 13.98
N PRO A 205 -6.90 -0.05 14.93
CA PRO A 205 -8.05 0.51 15.63
C PRO A 205 -8.94 1.39 14.73
N ASP A 206 -8.40 1.89 13.63
CA ASP A 206 -9.09 2.81 12.72
C ASP A 206 -9.75 2.09 11.55
N TRP A 207 -9.23 0.92 11.15
CA TRP A 207 -9.74 0.10 10.06
C TRP A 207 -10.44 -1.15 10.59
N LEU A 208 -11.66 -0.98 11.03
CA LEU A 208 -12.47 -2.09 11.55
C LEU A 208 -13.13 -2.86 10.42
N SER A 209 -13.37 -4.17 10.62
CA SER A 209 -14.15 -4.96 9.68
C SER A 209 -15.53 -4.33 9.46
N GLY A 210 -15.87 -4.11 8.18
CA GLY A 210 -17.09 -3.40 7.82
C GLY A 210 -17.13 -3.02 6.33
N GLU A 211 -18.05 -2.14 5.99
CA GLU A 211 -18.21 -1.61 4.65
C GLU A 211 -17.63 -0.19 4.58
N TYR A 212 -16.78 0.02 3.62
CA TYR A 212 -16.24 1.34 3.24
C TYR A 212 -16.59 1.64 1.79
N ARG A 213 -16.44 2.90 1.38
CA ARG A 213 -16.61 3.30 -0.01
C ARG A 213 -15.28 3.67 -0.63
N ASN A 214 -15.04 3.15 -1.84
CA ASN A 214 -13.85 3.49 -2.62
C ASN A 214 -13.97 4.87 -3.31
N SER A 215 -12.96 5.25 -4.09
CA SER A 215 -12.93 6.53 -4.82
C SER A 215 -14.05 6.71 -5.83
N ASN A 216 -14.67 5.63 -6.30
CA ASN A 216 -15.87 5.66 -7.14
C ASN A 216 -17.18 5.63 -6.33
N ASN A 217 -17.11 5.77 -5.01
CA ASN A 217 -18.26 5.69 -4.11
C ASN A 217 -18.95 4.31 -4.12
N ILE A 218 -18.25 3.24 -4.54
CA ILE A 218 -18.76 1.87 -4.56
C ILE A 218 -18.45 1.20 -3.23
N PRO A 219 -19.39 0.47 -2.62
CA PRO A 219 -19.15 -0.26 -1.39
C PRO A 219 -18.08 -1.35 -1.56
N VAL A 220 -17.16 -1.40 -0.62
CA VAL A 220 -16.14 -2.43 -0.47
C VAL A 220 -16.22 -2.98 0.93
N LYS A 221 -16.42 -4.28 1.07
CA LYS A 221 -16.36 -4.97 2.35
C LYS A 221 -14.90 -5.23 2.71
N TYR A 222 -14.47 -4.66 3.81
CA TYR A 222 -13.17 -4.89 4.43
C TYR A 222 -13.34 -5.87 5.59
N THR A 223 -12.50 -6.88 5.66
CA THR A 223 -12.53 -7.87 6.75
C THR A 223 -11.10 -8.10 7.26
N ASP A 224 -10.91 -7.81 8.54
CA ASP A 224 -9.74 -8.21 9.31
C ASP A 224 -10.19 -9.31 10.28
N ASN A 225 -9.62 -10.51 10.16
CA ASN A 225 -9.92 -11.66 11.02
C ASN A 225 -8.78 -11.97 12.00
N GLY A 226 -7.85 -11.04 12.20
CA GLY A 226 -6.68 -11.19 13.07
C GLY A 226 -5.52 -12.00 12.47
N ALA A 227 -5.72 -12.64 11.31
CA ALA A 227 -4.69 -13.42 10.61
C ALA A 227 -4.50 -12.93 9.16
N SER A 228 -5.50 -12.29 8.59
CA SER A 228 -5.45 -11.75 7.23
C SER A 228 -6.47 -10.64 7.04
N ILE A 229 -6.17 -9.76 6.10
CA ILE A 229 -7.08 -8.72 5.61
C ILE A 229 -7.60 -9.15 4.23
N THR A 230 -8.90 -9.03 4.02
CA THR A 230 -9.54 -9.28 2.71
C THR A 230 -10.49 -8.15 2.33
N LEU A 231 -10.65 -7.96 1.02
CA LEU A 231 -11.56 -6.96 0.44
C LEU A 231 -12.47 -7.62 -0.60
N GLN A 232 -13.71 -7.16 -0.68
CA GLN A 232 -14.69 -7.58 -1.69
C GLN A 232 -15.39 -6.35 -2.24
N LEU A 233 -15.34 -6.12 -3.54
CA LEU A 233 -16.08 -5.05 -4.21
C LEU A 233 -17.54 -5.45 -4.39
N GLN A 234 -18.46 -4.53 -4.18
CA GLN A 234 -19.87 -4.75 -4.48
C GLN A 234 -20.17 -4.54 -5.97
N ASN A 235 -20.78 -5.53 -6.58
CA ASN A 235 -21.30 -5.40 -7.95
C ASN A 235 -22.53 -4.48 -7.93
N GLN A 236 -22.47 -3.38 -8.64
CA GLN A 236 -23.50 -2.32 -8.61
C GLN A 236 -24.82 -2.75 -9.26
N THR A 237 -24.81 -3.76 -10.13
CA THR A 237 -26.03 -4.27 -10.77
C THR A 237 -26.78 -5.27 -9.88
N THR A 238 -26.02 -6.16 -9.21
CA THR A 238 -26.63 -7.24 -8.43
C THR A 238 -26.70 -6.94 -6.93
N GLY A 239 -25.95 -5.94 -6.45
CA GLY A 239 -25.78 -5.64 -5.04
C GLY A 239 -24.96 -6.70 -4.25
N ARG A 240 -24.46 -7.74 -4.91
CA ARG A 240 -23.67 -8.81 -4.28
C ARG A 240 -22.18 -8.44 -4.24
N TYR A 241 -21.51 -8.92 -3.21
CA TYR A 241 -20.06 -8.82 -3.12
C TYR A 241 -19.39 -9.88 -4.01
N GLY A 242 -18.35 -9.44 -4.74
CA GLY A 242 -17.49 -10.29 -5.57
C GLY A 242 -16.55 -11.18 -4.75
N ASN A 243 -15.55 -11.70 -5.42
CA ASN A 243 -14.51 -12.53 -4.78
C ASN A 243 -13.76 -11.74 -3.70
N ALA A 244 -13.33 -12.46 -2.66
CA ALA A 244 -12.45 -11.90 -1.66
C ALA A 244 -11.02 -11.81 -2.22
N CYS A 245 -10.47 -10.61 -2.26
CA CYS A 245 -9.06 -10.35 -2.56
C CYS A 245 -8.30 -10.23 -1.25
N LYS A 246 -7.25 -11.04 -1.07
CA LYS A 246 -6.48 -11.10 0.17
C LYS A 246 -5.27 -10.18 0.08
N VAL A 247 -4.99 -9.45 1.17
CA VAL A 247 -3.72 -8.73 1.32
C VAL A 247 -2.57 -9.72 1.40
N VAL A 248 -1.55 -9.50 0.56
CA VAL A 248 -0.33 -10.32 0.47
C VAL A 248 0.94 -9.53 0.78
N SER A 249 0.81 -8.28 1.21
CA SER A 249 1.91 -7.53 1.78
C SER A 249 2.48 -8.26 2.98
N TYR A 250 3.81 -8.21 3.16
CA TYR A 250 4.47 -8.91 4.26
C TYR A 250 3.85 -8.56 5.61
N GLU A 251 3.45 -9.58 6.37
CA GLU A 251 2.79 -9.44 7.68
C GLU A 251 1.58 -8.49 7.69
N ASN A 252 0.97 -8.28 6.52
CA ASN A 252 -0.10 -7.28 6.30
C ASN A 252 0.29 -5.84 6.69
N PHE A 253 1.58 -5.49 6.68
CA PHE A 253 2.02 -4.11 6.77
C PHE A 253 1.92 -3.40 5.43
N PRO A 254 1.48 -2.14 5.39
CA PRO A 254 1.41 -1.36 4.15
C PRO A 254 2.78 -0.82 3.73
N PHE A 255 2.94 -0.55 2.46
CA PHE A 255 3.97 0.39 1.99
C PHE A 255 3.45 1.81 2.25
N ALA A 256 4.07 2.54 3.20
CA ALA A 256 3.56 3.80 3.71
C ALA A 256 4.41 4.99 3.28
N PHE A 257 3.76 6.09 2.90
CA PHE A 257 4.31 7.33 2.36
C PHE A 257 3.64 8.54 3.03
N MET A 258 4.17 9.75 2.83
CA MET A 258 3.60 10.97 3.37
C MET A 258 2.15 11.21 2.93
N ASP A 259 1.85 10.95 1.66
CA ASP A 259 0.54 11.20 1.03
C ASP A 259 -0.37 9.97 0.96
N GLY A 260 0.01 8.85 1.59
CA GLY A 260 -0.81 7.65 1.60
C GLY A 260 -0.07 6.37 1.87
N ALA A 261 -0.72 5.26 1.57
CA ALA A 261 -0.12 3.94 1.68
C ALA A 261 -0.79 2.98 0.70
N PHE A 262 -0.16 1.83 0.45
CA PHE A 262 -0.83 0.75 -0.26
C PHE A 262 -0.48 -0.63 0.28
N HIS A 263 -1.41 -1.54 0.09
CA HIS A 263 -1.22 -2.98 0.21
C HIS A 263 -1.20 -3.64 -1.16
N LEU A 264 -0.52 -4.76 -1.26
CA LEU A 264 -0.67 -5.68 -2.39
C LEU A 264 -1.80 -6.65 -2.09
N ILE A 265 -2.59 -6.99 -3.11
CA ILE A 265 -3.64 -8.00 -3.05
C ILE A 265 -3.44 -9.07 -4.11
N ASP A 266 -3.88 -10.30 -3.81
CA ASP A 266 -3.64 -11.50 -4.62
C ASP A 266 -4.58 -11.67 -5.82
N ALA A 267 -5.61 -10.85 -5.92
CA ALA A 267 -6.60 -10.95 -6.99
C ALA A 267 -7.14 -9.58 -7.40
N VAL A 268 -7.79 -9.52 -8.57
CA VAL A 268 -8.51 -8.34 -9.03
C VAL A 268 -9.96 -8.36 -8.53
N PHE A 269 -10.54 -7.17 -8.35
CA PHE A 269 -11.98 -7.02 -8.12
C PHE A 269 -12.78 -7.47 -9.35
N ASN A 270 -13.87 -8.19 -9.12
CA ASN A 270 -14.79 -8.71 -10.14
C ASN A 270 -16.27 -8.42 -9.79
#